data_9a89d8cf156ebcff30f00458c46be0cf
#
_entry.id   9a89d8cf156ebcff30f00458c46be0cf
#
_cell.length_a   1.000
_cell.length_b   1.000
_cell.length_c   1.000
_cell.angle_alpha   90.00
_cell.angle_beta   90.00
_cell.angle_gamma   90.00
#
_symmetry.space_group_name_H-M   'P 1'
#
loop_
_entity.id
_entity.type
_entity.pdbx_description
1 polymer ?
#
loop_
_entity_poly.entity_id
_entity_poly.type
_entity_poly.pdbx_seq_one_letter_code
_entity_poly.pdbx_strand_id
1 'polypeptide(L)'
;MKKKMNKVLVVCTAAAAMTAFSGTAFGATLDLESKTAVADAKDGAGDIQEAINQISGNGNKDGWTIKIKSGTYDRFTIPADFKNITVEGEKNSVIQVMNASVADNLSDAGGINAFGSNITLKGLTIDAGNVPAEEGKFTAAVSNHNGAVGGTGFSLHVENCTIKGTDSQFADGILFDSPGFDVKNCKISGFKQAVEFFGDNFVVPESGNMVSGNTVRDCSFA
;
A
#
# COMPACT_ATOMS: atom_id res chain seq x y z
N MET A 1 15.99 -64.28 24.07
CA MET A 1 14.80 -63.73 23.40
C MET A 1 14.90 -62.21 23.39
N LYS A 2 15.17 -61.58 22.24
CA LYS A 2 15.24 -60.10 22.11
C LYS A 2 13.87 -59.57 21.63
N LYS A 3 13.20 -58.81 22.49
CA LYS A 3 11.92 -58.15 22.20
C LYS A 3 12.18 -56.94 21.23
N LYS A 4 11.70 -57.04 20.01
CA LYS A 4 11.69 -55.91 19.07
C LYS A 4 10.61 -54.92 19.53
N MET A 5 11.04 -53.70 19.89
CA MET A 5 10.12 -52.58 20.08
C MET A 5 9.78 -51.98 18.69
N ASN A 6 8.53 -52.10 18.29
CA ASN A 6 8.00 -51.37 17.15
C ASN A 6 7.84 -49.89 17.53
N LYS A 7 8.58 -49.04 16.86
CA LYS A 7 8.35 -47.58 16.91
C LYS A 7 7.08 -47.30 16.10
N VAL A 8 6.02 -46.90 16.76
CA VAL A 8 4.83 -46.32 16.15
C VAL A 8 5.17 -44.89 15.81
N LEU A 9 5.27 -44.59 14.51
CA LEU A 9 5.39 -43.22 14.00
C LEU A 9 3.99 -42.58 14.04
N VAL A 10 3.73 -41.75 15.03
CA VAL A 10 2.52 -40.93 15.07
C VAL A 10 2.74 -39.76 14.10
N VAL A 11 2.15 -39.86 12.93
CA VAL A 11 2.04 -38.72 12.00
C VAL A 11 0.87 -37.87 12.50
N CYS A 12 1.19 -36.79 13.21
CA CYS A 12 0.20 -35.76 13.49
C CYS A 12 -0.04 -34.97 12.20
N THR A 13 -1.05 -35.34 11.43
CA THR A 13 -1.63 -34.43 10.43
C THR A 13 -2.38 -33.35 11.18
N ALA A 14 -1.78 -32.19 11.32
CA ALA A 14 -2.51 -31.01 11.72
C ALA A 14 -3.46 -30.65 10.56
N ALA A 15 -4.71 -31.11 10.69
CA ALA A 15 -5.78 -30.59 9.88
C ALA A 15 -6.00 -29.13 10.32
N ALA A 16 -5.49 -28.19 9.52
CA ALA A 16 -5.86 -26.79 9.63
C ALA A 16 -7.38 -26.74 9.42
N ALA A 17 -8.13 -26.48 10.48
CA ALA A 17 -9.53 -26.18 10.39
C ALA A 17 -9.66 -24.85 9.61
N MET A 18 -9.88 -24.95 8.31
CA MET A 18 -10.43 -23.84 7.53
C MET A 18 -11.84 -23.61 8.06
N THR A 19 -12.01 -22.64 8.94
CA THR A 19 -13.33 -22.08 9.20
C THR A 19 -13.73 -21.34 7.91
N ALA A 20 -14.49 -22.05 7.06
CA ALA A 20 -15.14 -21.45 5.93
C ALA A 20 -16.14 -20.42 6.46
N PHE A 21 -15.78 -19.15 6.41
CA PHE A 21 -16.76 -18.09 6.46
C PHE A 21 -17.57 -18.17 5.15
N SER A 22 -18.81 -18.70 5.26
CA SER A 22 -19.79 -18.64 4.19
C SER A 22 -20.44 -17.24 4.16
N GLY A 23 -19.66 -16.25 3.78
CA GLY A 23 -20.14 -14.97 3.26
C GLY A 23 -19.71 -14.94 1.80
N THR A 24 -20.53 -14.39 0.90
CA THR A 24 -20.26 -14.22 -0.53
C THR A 24 -18.81 -13.80 -0.73
N ALA A 25 -18.01 -14.72 -1.29
CA ALA A 25 -16.58 -14.58 -1.35
C ALA A 25 -16.19 -13.56 -2.42
N PHE A 26 -16.15 -12.32 -2.02
CA PHE A 26 -15.27 -11.33 -2.61
C PHE A 26 -14.04 -11.40 -1.72
N GLY A 27 -12.92 -11.94 -2.16
CA GLY A 27 -11.91 -12.09 -1.17
C GLY A 27 -10.51 -12.34 -1.69
N ALA A 28 -9.61 -11.53 -1.19
CA ALA A 28 -8.21 -11.83 -1.19
C ALA A 28 -7.97 -13.22 -0.53
N THR A 29 -7.06 -13.98 -1.10
CA THR A 29 -6.64 -15.25 -0.52
C THR A 29 -5.49 -15.01 0.45
N LEU A 30 -5.59 -15.47 1.69
CA LEU A 30 -4.52 -15.40 2.69
C LEU A 30 -3.78 -16.73 2.83
N ASP A 31 -2.47 -16.68 2.79
CA ASP A 31 -1.57 -17.74 3.23
C ASP A 31 -0.88 -17.28 4.51
N LEU A 32 -1.28 -17.87 5.63
CA LEU A 32 -0.79 -17.52 6.96
C LEU A 32 0.65 -17.96 7.21
N GLU A 33 1.09 -19.02 6.57
CA GLU A 33 2.43 -19.58 6.74
C GLU A 33 3.47 -18.67 6.06
N SER A 34 3.22 -18.31 4.82
CA SER A 34 4.09 -17.40 4.06
C SER A 34 3.82 -15.92 4.31
N LYS A 35 2.78 -15.57 5.08
CA LYS A 35 2.28 -14.21 5.26
C LYS A 35 2.07 -13.50 3.91
N THR A 36 1.40 -14.17 3.01
CA THR A 36 1.08 -13.64 1.68
C THR A 36 -0.43 -13.51 1.52
N ALA A 37 -0.87 -12.35 1.09
CA ALA A 37 -2.24 -12.11 0.62
C ALA A 37 -2.23 -11.91 -0.89
N VAL A 38 -3.21 -12.42 -1.59
CA VAL A 38 -3.34 -12.25 -3.04
C VAL A 38 -4.66 -11.55 -3.33
N ALA A 39 -4.60 -10.36 -3.95
CA ALA A 39 -5.75 -9.63 -4.47
C ALA A 39 -5.91 -9.92 -5.98
N ASP A 40 -7.12 -10.27 -6.40
CA ASP A 40 -7.44 -10.54 -7.82
C ASP A 40 -8.68 -9.72 -8.22
N ALA A 41 -8.52 -8.75 -9.11
CA ALA A 41 -9.60 -7.87 -9.57
C ALA A 41 -10.80 -8.59 -10.22
N LYS A 42 -10.65 -9.88 -10.52
CA LYS A 42 -11.77 -10.70 -10.99
C LYS A 42 -12.84 -10.90 -9.92
N ASP A 43 -12.43 -10.84 -8.66
CA ASP A 43 -13.31 -11.01 -7.51
C ASP A 43 -13.87 -9.67 -7.00
N GLY A 44 -13.30 -8.54 -7.45
CA GLY A 44 -13.78 -7.18 -7.15
C GLY A 44 -12.66 -6.15 -7.09
N ALA A 45 -12.98 -4.90 -7.42
CA ALA A 45 -11.98 -3.83 -7.43
C ALA A 45 -11.48 -3.47 -6.01
N GLY A 46 -12.24 -3.78 -4.97
CA GLY A 46 -11.90 -3.53 -3.57
C GLY A 46 -11.00 -4.57 -2.90
N ASP A 47 -10.52 -5.57 -3.62
CA ASP A 47 -9.78 -6.72 -3.07
C ASP A 47 -8.52 -6.38 -2.27
N ILE A 48 -7.83 -5.28 -2.62
CA ILE A 48 -6.64 -4.87 -1.85
C ILE A 48 -7.04 -4.44 -0.45
N GLN A 49 -8.10 -3.64 -0.33
CA GLN A 49 -8.60 -3.22 1.00
C GLN A 49 -9.13 -4.41 1.78
N GLU A 50 -9.77 -5.36 1.10
CA GLU A 50 -10.23 -6.61 1.74
C GLU A 50 -9.06 -7.44 2.25
N ALA A 51 -7.97 -7.57 1.49
CA ALA A 51 -6.75 -8.22 1.95
C ALA A 51 -6.21 -7.58 3.24
N ILE A 52 -6.17 -6.25 3.28
CA ILE A 52 -5.73 -5.48 4.46
C ILE A 52 -6.67 -5.75 5.65
N ASN A 53 -7.98 -5.76 5.42
CA ASN A 53 -8.98 -6.03 6.45
C ASN A 53 -8.86 -7.45 7.02
N GLN A 54 -8.62 -8.45 6.16
CA GLN A 54 -8.42 -9.84 6.56
C GLN A 54 -7.12 -10.01 7.37
N ILE A 55 -6.02 -9.36 6.95
CA ILE A 55 -4.77 -9.33 7.73
C ILE A 55 -5.02 -8.70 9.09
N SER A 56 -5.77 -7.60 9.14
CA SER A 56 -6.16 -6.94 10.40
C SER A 56 -6.95 -7.87 11.32
N GLY A 57 -7.94 -8.57 10.76
CA GLY A 57 -8.77 -9.53 11.48
C GLY A 57 -7.99 -10.75 12.03
N ASN A 58 -6.91 -11.13 11.37
CA ASN A 58 -6.03 -12.21 11.85
C ASN A 58 -5.17 -11.80 13.07
N GLY A 59 -5.08 -10.51 13.39
CA GLY A 59 -4.34 -9.99 14.56
C GLY A 59 -2.83 -9.85 14.37
N ASN A 60 -2.22 -10.48 13.39
CA ASN A 60 -0.80 -10.30 13.06
C ASN A 60 -0.67 -9.36 11.85
N LYS A 61 -0.24 -8.13 12.08
CA LYS A 61 -0.14 -7.05 11.10
C LYS A 61 1.30 -6.73 10.68
N ASP A 62 2.21 -7.68 10.87
CA ASP A 62 3.64 -7.50 10.63
C ASP A 62 4.18 -8.49 9.60
N GLY A 63 4.93 -7.98 8.63
CA GLY A 63 5.70 -8.78 7.68
C GLY A 63 4.87 -9.44 6.56
N TRP A 64 3.77 -8.84 6.14
CA TRP A 64 2.94 -9.35 5.05
C TRP A 64 3.35 -8.84 3.68
N THR A 65 3.20 -9.70 2.68
CA THR A 65 3.25 -9.31 1.26
C THR A 65 1.85 -9.42 0.66
N ILE A 66 1.33 -8.31 0.15
CA ILE A 66 0.07 -8.27 -0.61
C ILE A 66 0.43 -8.27 -2.10
N LYS A 67 0.22 -9.39 -2.77
CA LYS A 67 0.44 -9.55 -4.20
C LYS A 67 -0.81 -9.17 -4.96
N ILE A 68 -0.68 -8.22 -5.87
CA ILE A 68 -1.77 -7.70 -6.68
C ILE A 68 -1.63 -8.25 -8.09
N LYS A 69 -2.59 -9.06 -8.52
CA LYS A 69 -2.64 -9.58 -9.88
C LYS A 69 -2.94 -8.49 -10.90
N SER A 70 -2.73 -8.80 -12.17
CA SER A 70 -3.14 -7.93 -13.28
C SER A 70 -4.62 -7.59 -13.20
N GLY A 71 -4.95 -6.30 -13.24
CA GLY A 71 -6.33 -5.81 -13.16
C GLY A 71 -6.42 -4.37 -12.69
N THR A 72 -7.65 -3.90 -12.51
CA THR A 72 -7.94 -2.54 -12.04
C THR A 72 -8.56 -2.62 -10.65
N TYR A 73 -8.03 -1.84 -9.73
CA TYR A 73 -8.37 -1.83 -8.32
C TYR A 73 -8.71 -0.43 -7.84
N ASP A 74 -9.48 -0.36 -6.78
CA ASP A 74 -9.77 0.88 -6.08
C ASP A 74 -8.60 1.28 -5.15
N ARG A 75 -8.64 2.51 -4.67
CA ARG A 75 -7.75 3.01 -3.62
C ARG A 75 -7.84 2.18 -2.35
N PHE A 76 -6.80 2.24 -1.53
CA PHE A 76 -6.76 1.53 -0.25
C PHE A 76 -6.00 2.31 0.81
N THR A 77 -6.23 1.93 2.06
CA THR A 77 -5.55 2.48 3.23
C THR A 77 -4.89 1.37 4.04
N ILE A 78 -3.59 1.53 4.32
CA ILE A 78 -2.84 0.69 5.26
C ILE A 78 -2.81 1.41 6.60
N PRO A 79 -3.47 0.88 7.65
CA PRO A 79 -3.53 1.52 8.96
C PRO A 79 -2.17 1.65 9.67
N ALA A 80 -2.10 2.56 10.64
CA ALA A 80 -0.87 2.90 11.37
C ALA A 80 -0.25 1.75 12.21
N ASP A 81 -1.04 0.77 12.56
CA ASP A 81 -0.61 -0.39 13.34
C ASP A 81 -0.05 -1.55 12.50
N PHE A 82 0.02 -1.38 11.18
CA PHE A 82 0.69 -2.31 10.26
C PHE A 82 2.19 -2.02 10.19
N LYS A 83 3.00 -3.09 10.05
CA LYS A 83 4.46 -2.99 9.96
C LYS A 83 5.02 -3.93 8.90
N ASN A 84 6.09 -3.47 8.24
CA ASN A 84 6.83 -4.30 7.28
C ASN A 84 5.93 -4.90 6.19
N ILE A 85 5.06 -4.09 5.61
CA ILE A 85 4.12 -4.54 4.58
C ILE A 85 4.67 -4.20 3.20
N THR A 86 4.67 -5.18 2.32
CA THR A 86 4.95 -4.96 0.90
C THR A 86 3.68 -5.15 0.09
N VAL A 87 3.30 -4.13 -0.70
CA VAL A 87 2.25 -4.23 -1.71
C VAL A 87 2.93 -4.28 -3.08
N GLU A 88 2.88 -5.45 -3.72
CA GLU A 88 3.60 -5.70 -4.97
C GLU A 88 2.64 -6.03 -6.11
N GLY A 89 2.68 -5.21 -7.17
CA GLY A 89 1.86 -5.39 -8.36
C GLY A 89 2.51 -6.28 -9.41
N GLU A 90 1.73 -7.17 -9.99
CA GLU A 90 2.08 -7.81 -11.25
C GLU A 90 1.99 -6.80 -12.41
N LYS A 91 2.53 -7.18 -13.56
CA LYS A 91 2.40 -6.34 -14.76
C LYS A 91 0.92 -6.06 -15.06
N ASN A 92 0.60 -4.78 -15.31
CA ASN A 92 -0.75 -4.27 -15.53
C ASN A 92 -1.68 -4.26 -14.29
N SER A 93 -1.13 -4.25 -13.09
CA SER A 93 -1.88 -3.89 -11.88
C SER A 93 -2.06 -2.37 -11.86
N VAL A 94 -3.30 -1.91 -11.90
CA VAL A 94 -3.65 -0.49 -11.94
C VAL A 94 -4.51 -0.14 -10.73
N ILE A 95 -4.08 0.82 -9.94
CA ILE A 95 -4.86 1.40 -8.85
C ILE A 95 -5.49 2.69 -9.35
N GLN A 96 -6.81 2.72 -9.43
CA GLN A 96 -7.57 3.93 -9.78
C GLN A 96 -7.95 4.69 -8.51
N VAL A 97 -7.46 5.92 -8.39
CA VAL A 97 -7.77 6.77 -7.22
C VAL A 97 -8.89 7.77 -7.46
N MET A 98 -9.43 7.76 -8.68
CA MET A 98 -10.43 8.73 -9.19
C MET A 98 -11.73 8.81 -8.41
N ASN A 99 -12.22 7.67 -7.91
CA ASN A 99 -13.49 7.57 -7.21
C ASN A 99 -13.33 7.77 -5.69
N ALA A 100 -12.17 8.25 -5.29
CA ALA A 100 -11.97 8.65 -3.93
C ALA A 100 -13.01 9.71 -3.59
N SER A 101 -13.95 9.38 -2.72
CA SER A 101 -14.73 10.40 -2.05
C SER A 101 -13.71 11.37 -1.46
N VAL A 102 -13.82 12.62 -1.88
CA VAL A 102 -12.89 13.66 -1.48
C VAL A 102 -12.94 13.73 0.04
N ALA A 103 -11.84 13.45 0.68
CA ALA A 103 -11.79 13.48 2.12
C ALA A 103 -11.95 14.93 2.61
N ASP A 104 -12.82 15.11 3.59
CA ASP A 104 -13.02 16.44 4.20
C ASP A 104 -11.88 16.81 5.16
N ASN A 105 -10.90 15.89 5.35
CA ASN A 105 -9.73 16.13 6.19
C ASN A 105 -8.45 15.55 5.55
N LEU A 106 -7.31 16.11 5.92
CA LEU A 106 -5.99 15.75 5.39
C LEU A 106 -5.60 14.30 5.69
N SER A 107 -6.13 13.68 6.74
CA SER A 107 -5.80 12.30 7.12
C SER A 107 -6.29 11.25 6.10
N ASP A 108 -7.22 11.62 5.23
CA ASP A 108 -7.82 10.75 4.22
C ASP A 108 -7.64 11.26 2.79
N ALA A 109 -6.78 12.26 2.60
CA ALA A 109 -6.67 12.99 1.35
C ALA A 109 -5.87 12.24 0.25
N GLY A 110 -5.25 11.13 0.57
CA GLY A 110 -4.50 10.33 -0.41
C GLY A 110 -5.34 9.33 -1.18
N GLY A 111 -4.93 9.03 -2.40
CA GLY A 111 -5.45 7.90 -3.16
C GLY A 111 -5.07 6.56 -2.50
N ILE A 112 -3.78 6.39 -2.24
CA ILE A 112 -3.25 5.32 -1.40
C ILE A 112 -2.74 5.97 -0.11
N ASN A 113 -3.30 5.57 1.03
CA ASN A 113 -2.85 6.02 2.34
C ASN A 113 -2.01 4.92 3.01
N ALA A 114 -0.73 5.19 3.25
CA ALA A 114 0.20 4.24 3.85
C ALA A 114 0.66 4.75 5.22
N PHE A 115 -0.13 4.51 6.25
CA PHE A 115 0.12 5.02 7.60
C PHE A 115 0.95 4.08 8.48
N GLY A 116 1.24 2.88 8.01
CA GLY A 116 2.05 1.90 8.74
C GLY A 116 3.55 2.20 8.72
N SER A 117 4.31 1.47 9.52
CA SER A 117 5.76 1.56 9.55
C SER A 117 6.40 0.61 8.54
N ASN A 118 7.40 1.07 7.78
CA ASN A 118 8.12 0.30 6.78
C ASN A 118 7.17 -0.33 5.73
N ILE A 119 6.40 0.52 5.10
CA ILE A 119 5.48 0.13 4.02
C ILE A 119 6.21 0.27 2.68
N THR A 120 6.14 -0.74 1.85
CA THR A 120 6.71 -0.72 0.49
C THR A 120 5.60 -0.87 -0.54
N LEU A 121 5.51 0.07 -1.47
CA LEU A 121 4.69 -0.02 -2.68
C LEU A 121 5.60 -0.29 -3.87
N LYS A 122 5.37 -1.37 -4.60
CA LYS A 122 6.30 -1.81 -5.64
C LYS A 122 5.58 -2.28 -6.91
N GLY A 123 6.08 -1.84 -8.06
CA GLY A 123 5.64 -2.34 -9.37
C GLY A 123 4.21 -1.96 -9.75
N LEU A 124 3.61 -0.96 -9.12
CA LEU A 124 2.22 -0.54 -9.32
C LEU A 124 2.10 0.53 -10.41
N THR A 125 1.00 0.52 -11.13
CA THR A 125 0.51 1.70 -11.85
C THR A 125 -0.57 2.36 -11.01
N ILE A 126 -0.35 3.62 -10.61
CA ILE A 126 -1.27 4.42 -9.80
C ILE A 126 -1.82 5.52 -10.70
N ASP A 127 -3.12 5.46 -10.96
CA ASP A 127 -3.80 6.34 -11.90
C ASP A 127 -4.73 7.30 -11.15
N ALA A 128 -4.29 8.55 -11.04
CA ALA A 128 -5.05 9.63 -10.44
C ALA A 128 -5.74 10.54 -11.48
N GLY A 129 -5.99 10.02 -12.69
CA GLY A 129 -6.33 10.78 -13.89
C GLY A 129 -7.47 11.78 -13.83
N ASN A 130 -8.46 11.63 -12.96
CA ASN A 130 -9.60 12.56 -12.87
C ASN A 130 -9.79 13.11 -11.46
N VAL A 131 -8.71 13.41 -10.78
CA VAL A 131 -8.80 14.10 -9.49
C VAL A 131 -9.51 15.43 -9.69
N PRO A 132 -10.57 15.73 -8.91
CA PRO A 132 -11.22 17.04 -8.99
C PRO A 132 -10.21 18.15 -8.76
N ALA A 133 -10.21 19.13 -9.66
CA ALA A 133 -9.34 20.31 -9.57
C ALA A 133 -9.82 21.30 -8.49
N GLU A 134 -10.13 20.80 -7.30
CA GLU A 134 -10.57 21.61 -6.17
C GLU A 134 -9.45 21.68 -5.12
N GLU A 135 -9.00 22.86 -4.85
CA GLU A 135 -8.01 23.14 -3.82
C GLU A 135 -8.45 22.59 -2.46
N GLY A 136 -7.54 21.89 -1.79
CA GLY A 136 -7.74 21.40 -0.42
C GLY A 136 -8.55 20.11 -0.26
N LYS A 137 -9.00 19.48 -1.36
CA LYS A 137 -9.83 18.28 -1.27
C LYS A 137 -9.11 16.96 -1.58
N PHE A 138 -8.10 16.96 -2.45
CA PHE A 138 -7.25 15.82 -2.73
C PHE A 138 -5.81 16.29 -2.75
N THR A 139 -4.95 15.69 -1.95
CA THR A 139 -3.60 16.18 -1.79
C THR A 139 -2.55 15.34 -2.50
N ALA A 140 -2.74 14.01 -2.61
CA ALA A 140 -1.73 13.19 -3.28
C ALA A 140 -2.29 11.87 -3.81
N ALA A 141 -1.66 11.33 -4.86
CA ALA A 141 -1.96 9.97 -5.33
C ALA A 141 -1.50 8.91 -4.31
N VAL A 142 -0.38 9.15 -3.65
CA VAL A 142 0.15 8.32 -2.55
C VAL A 142 0.52 9.22 -1.39
N SER A 143 0.11 8.86 -0.18
CA SER A 143 0.41 9.65 1.02
C SER A 143 0.72 8.77 2.23
N ASN A 144 1.66 9.21 3.06
CA ASN A 144 1.79 8.73 4.42
C ASN A 144 1.44 9.81 5.46
N HIS A 145 0.88 10.92 5.01
CA HIS A 145 0.42 11.99 5.89
C HIS A 145 -0.81 11.58 6.68
N ASN A 146 -0.68 11.57 8.00
CA ASN A 146 -1.78 11.34 8.92
C ASN A 146 -1.86 12.49 9.92
N GLY A 147 -2.64 13.50 9.58
CA GLY A 147 -2.81 14.70 10.40
C GLY A 147 -3.33 14.47 11.82
N ALA A 148 -3.91 13.30 12.10
CA ALA A 148 -4.44 12.98 13.42
C ALA A 148 -3.38 12.40 14.40
N VAL A 149 -2.28 11.84 13.90
CA VAL A 149 -1.34 11.06 14.71
C VAL A 149 0.05 11.71 14.79
N GLY A 150 0.27 12.83 14.09
CA GLY A 150 1.56 13.53 14.11
C GLY A 150 2.73 12.59 13.75
N GLY A 151 3.04 12.53 12.55
CA GLY A 151 4.11 11.94 11.74
C GLY A 151 5.31 11.20 12.31
N THR A 152 5.29 10.63 13.48
CA THR A 152 6.44 9.89 14.01
C THR A 152 6.27 8.39 13.84
N GLY A 153 7.07 7.80 12.96
CA GLY A 153 7.19 6.35 12.83
C GLY A 153 6.62 5.74 11.55
N PHE A 154 6.04 6.55 10.67
CA PHE A 154 5.57 6.07 9.37
C PHE A 154 6.72 6.13 8.36
N SER A 155 7.13 5.00 7.83
CA SER A 155 8.09 4.95 6.72
C SER A 155 7.43 4.36 5.48
N LEU A 156 7.67 5.00 4.34
CA LEU A 156 7.08 4.62 3.06
C LEU A 156 8.17 4.54 1.99
N HIS A 157 8.20 3.42 1.30
CA HIS A 157 9.10 3.16 0.19
C HIS A 157 8.28 2.95 -1.07
N VAL A 158 8.56 3.69 -2.12
CA VAL A 158 7.86 3.60 -3.41
C VAL A 158 8.88 3.23 -4.49
N GLU A 159 8.73 2.04 -5.07
CA GLU A 159 9.74 1.47 -5.96
C GLU A 159 9.13 0.99 -7.28
N ASN A 160 9.78 1.32 -8.39
CA ASN A 160 9.41 0.82 -9.72
C ASN A 160 7.94 1.07 -10.09
N CYS A 161 7.33 2.13 -9.57
CA CYS A 161 5.93 2.49 -9.80
C CYS A 161 5.79 3.49 -10.97
N THR A 162 4.61 3.45 -11.59
CA THR A 162 4.17 4.50 -12.51
C THR A 162 3.02 5.25 -11.86
N ILE A 163 3.19 6.54 -11.58
CA ILE A 163 2.20 7.39 -10.91
C ILE A 163 1.81 8.50 -11.87
N LYS A 164 0.56 8.55 -12.27
CA LYS A 164 0.10 9.48 -13.28
C LYS A 164 -1.17 10.22 -12.86
N GLY A 165 -1.15 11.51 -13.02
CA GLY A 165 -2.28 12.41 -12.91
C GLY A 165 -2.68 12.95 -14.27
N THR A 166 -3.69 13.81 -14.30
CA THR A 166 -4.12 14.54 -15.49
C THR A 166 -4.00 16.03 -15.19
N ASP A 167 -2.79 16.57 -15.32
CA ASP A 167 -2.51 18.01 -15.22
C ASP A 167 -3.16 18.67 -13.97
N SER A 168 -3.07 17.98 -12.84
CA SER A 168 -3.64 18.46 -11.59
C SER A 168 -2.81 19.61 -11.04
N GLN A 169 -3.40 20.80 -10.94
CA GLN A 169 -2.76 21.96 -10.32
C GLN A 169 -2.81 21.92 -8.77
N PHE A 170 -3.51 20.96 -8.18
CA PHE A 170 -3.79 20.93 -6.74
C PHE A 170 -3.35 19.64 -6.04
N ALA A 171 -2.91 18.64 -6.77
CA ALA A 171 -2.53 17.35 -6.20
C ALA A 171 -1.07 17.03 -6.46
N ASP A 172 -0.47 16.28 -5.53
CA ASP A 172 0.89 15.78 -5.63
C ASP A 172 0.91 14.32 -6.05
N GLY A 173 2.00 13.89 -6.66
CA GLY A 173 2.21 12.48 -6.96
C GLY A 173 2.39 11.67 -5.69
N ILE A 174 3.31 12.10 -4.83
CA ILE A 174 3.58 11.47 -3.52
C ILE A 174 3.74 12.57 -2.48
N LEU A 175 3.02 12.43 -1.37
CA LEU A 175 3.12 13.32 -0.21
C LEU A 175 3.69 12.58 0.99
N PHE A 176 4.82 13.03 1.51
CA PHE A 176 5.44 12.53 2.73
C PHE A 176 5.30 13.53 3.88
N ASP A 177 4.93 13.01 5.04
CA ASP A 177 4.85 13.75 6.31
C ASP A 177 5.80 13.20 7.39
N SER A 178 6.53 12.16 7.04
CA SER A 178 7.36 11.44 8.01
C SER A 178 8.73 11.11 7.42
N PRO A 179 9.79 11.13 8.23
CA PRO A 179 11.10 10.67 7.82
C PRO A 179 11.10 9.16 7.52
N GLY A 180 12.10 8.69 6.79
CA GLY A 180 12.23 7.27 6.45
C GLY A 180 11.47 6.90 5.19
N PHE A 181 11.70 7.61 4.09
CA PHE A 181 11.09 7.33 2.80
C PHE A 181 12.14 7.09 1.71
N ASP A 182 11.74 6.30 0.74
CA ASP A 182 12.47 6.15 -0.52
C ASP A 182 11.51 6.26 -1.70
N VAL A 183 11.93 6.96 -2.75
CA VAL A 183 11.27 6.95 -4.07
C VAL A 183 12.31 6.55 -5.10
N LYS A 184 12.20 5.34 -5.64
CA LYS A 184 13.22 4.77 -6.51
C LYS A 184 12.63 4.25 -7.82
N ASN A 185 13.27 4.61 -8.92
CA ASN A 185 12.95 4.10 -10.26
C ASN A 185 11.47 4.29 -10.66
N CYS A 186 10.83 5.33 -10.19
CA CYS A 186 9.43 5.64 -10.48
C CYS A 186 9.29 6.56 -11.71
N LYS A 187 8.12 6.51 -12.35
CA LYS A 187 7.71 7.45 -13.39
C LYS A 187 6.53 8.23 -12.83
N ILE A 188 6.69 9.55 -12.67
CA ILE A 188 5.69 10.43 -12.05
C ILE A 188 5.35 11.54 -13.04
N SER A 189 4.05 11.75 -13.29
CA SER A 189 3.62 12.76 -14.24
C SER A 189 2.22 13.31 -13.97
N GLY A 190 1.97 14.56 -14.41
CA GLY A 190 0.64 15.17 -14.42
C GLY A 190 0.17 15.66 -13.04
N PHE A 191 1.08 16.12 -12.18
CA PHE A 191 0.78 16.65 -10.85
C PHE A 191 1.31 18.08 -10.67
N LYS A 192 0.83 18.74 -9.62
CA LYS A 192 1.43 20.01 -9.16
C LYS A 192 2.87 19.78 -8.74
N GLN A 193 3.11 18.80 -7.87
CA GLN A 193 4.43 18.36 -7.46
C GLN A 193 4.56 16.85 -7.66
N ALA A 194 5.72 16.41 -8.13
CA ALA A 194 5.97 14.97 -8.26
C ALA A 194 6.10 14.30 -6.89
N VAL A 195 6.85 14.93 -6.00
CA VAL A 195 7.06 14.49 -4.62
C VAL A 195 7.05 15.73 -3.73
N GLU A 196 6.25 15.71 -2.70
CA GLU A 196 6.19 16.75 -1.67
C GLU A 196 6.54 16.20 -0.30
N PHE A 197 7.28 17.01 0.48
CA PHE A 197 7.54 16.79 1.89
C PHE A 197 6.79 17.84 2.68
N PHE A 198 5.89 17.39 3.54
CA PHE A 198 5.07 18.27 4.35
C PHE A 198 5.35 18.03 5.84
N GLY A 199 5.71 19.08 6.57
CA GLY A 199 5.91 19.01 8.01
C GLY A 199 6.97 19.97 8.54
N ASP A 200 6.63 20.71 9.57
CA ASP A 200 7.53 21.70 10.22
C ASP A 200 8.66 21.06 11.04
N ASN A 201 8.55 19.75 11.30
CA ASN A 201 9.51 19.00 12.13
C ASN A 201 10.25 17.90 11.36
N PHE A 202 10.41 18.08 10.08
CA PHE A 202 11.10 17.11 9.24
C PHE A 202 12.60 17.09 9.57
N VAL A 203 13.01 16.15 10.38
CA VAL A 203 14.42 15.86 10.63
C VAL A 203 14.86 14.80 9.63
N VAL A 204 15.69 15.18 8.67
CA VAL A 204 16.32 14.21 7.75
C VAL A 204 17.16 13.25 8.58
N PRO A 205 16.87 11.94 8.60
CA PRO A 205 17.69 10.98 9.31
C PRO A 205 19.12 10.96 8.77
N GLU A 206 20.11 10.69 9.61
CA GLU A 206 21.51 10.54 9.18
C GLU A 206 21.69 9.45 8.10
N SER A 207 20.81 8.46 8.06
CA SER A 207 20.74 7.41 7.03
C SER A 207 19.79 7.76 5.90
N GLY A 208 19.87 8.92 5.38
CA GLY A 208 19.31 9.51 4.18
C GLY A 208 18.05 8.92 3.57
N ASN A 209 17.00 9.73 3.53
CA ASN A 209 15.92 9.53 2.56
C ASN A 209 16.49 9.57 1.14
N MET A 210 15.95 8.75 0.24
CA MET A 210 16.49 8.64 -1.11
C MET A 210 15.42 8.86 -2.17
N VAL A 211 15.65 9.83 -3.04
CA VAL A 211 14.89 10.02 -4.27
C VAL A 211 15.84 9.82 -5.44
N SER A 212 15.77 8.68 -6.12
CA SER A 212 16.76 8.32 -7.14
C SER A 212 16.18 7.53 -8.31
N GLY A 213 16.76 7.68 -9.49
CA GLY A 213 16.40 6.92 -10.69
C GLY A 213 15.01 7.26 -11.24
N ASN A 214 14.37 8.33 -10.78
CA ASN A 214 13.00 8.68 -11.16
C ASN A 214 12.97 9.47 -12.48
N THR A 215 11.85 9.35 -13.19
CA THR A 215 11.51 10.17 -14.35
C THR A 215 10.30 11.01 -14.00
N VAL A 216 10.46 12.32 -13.97
CA VAL A 216 9.39 13.29 -13.70
C VAL A 216 9.04 14.03 -15.00
N ARG A 217 7.75 14.13 -15.33
CA ARG A 217 7.25 14.83 -16.51
C ARG A 217 5.94 15.54 -16.21
N ASP A 218 5.72 16.66 -16.89
CA ASP A 218 4.43 17.37 -16.89
C ASP A 218 3.93 17.69 -15.46
N CYS A 219 4.87 17.98 -14.55
CA CYS A 219 4.59 18.47 -13.21
C CYS A 219 4.98 19.94 -13.13
N SER A 220 4.20 20.75 -12.39
CA SER A 220 4.48 22.19 -12.23
C SER A 220 5.74 22.43 -11.41
N PHE A 221 6.01 21.55 -10.44
CA PHE A 221 7.21 21.51 -9.62
C PHE A 221 7.72 20.06 -9.55
N ALA A 222 9.04 19.89 -9.53
CA ALA A 222 9.70 18.58 -9.48
C ALA A 222 10.48 18.41 -8.18
#